data_169fcc9af763356d3e54f84a07151ce1
#
_entry.id   169fcc9af763356d3e54f84a07151ce1
#
_cell.length_a   1.000
_cell.length_b   1.000
_cell.length_c   1.000
_cell.angle_alpha   90.00
_cell.angle_beta   90.00
_cell.angle_gamma   90.00
#
_symmetry.space_group_name_H-M   'P 1'
#
loop_
_entity.id
_entity.type
_entity.pdbx_description
1 polymer ?
#
loop_
_entity_poly.entity_id
_entity_poly.type
_entity_poly.pdbx_seq_one_letter_code
_entity_poly.pdbx_strand_id
1 'polypeptide(L)'
;MRPISNLPEGPPSPRLRLYSRDYCHLCHDMLAALEALRGEPCVAFFDIDVVDVDADPALVAKYDELVPVLVDGEGRELCHYFLDAAKVREYLGALG
;
A
#
# COMPACT_ATOMS: atom_id res chain seq x y z
N MET A 1 -25.01 -18.59 15.79
CA MET A 1 -24.54 -18.05 15.76
C MET A 1 -23.81 -17.58 15.32
N ARG A 2 -23.69 -17.07 15.39
CA ARG A 2 -23.03 -16.47 14.99
C ARG A 2 -22.07 -16.10 15.22
N PRO A 3 -21.78 -16.19 14.82
CA PRO A 3 -20.55 -15.97 14.98
C PRO A 3 -20.20 -14.64 14.89
N ILE A 4 -20.67 -13.96 15.40
CA ILE A 4 -20.39 -12.77 15.38
C ILE A 4 -19.16 -12.42 15.75
N SER A 5 -18.60 -13.10 16.37
CA SER A 5 -17.31 -12.95 16.73
C SER A 5 -16.44 -12.69 15.65
N ASN A 6 -16.89 -12.79 14.51
CA ASN A 6 -16.06 -12.52 13.44
C ASN A 6 -15.78 -11.09 13.26
N LEU A 7 -16.46 -10.25 13.95
CA LEU A 7 -16.22 -8.84 13.80
C LEU A 7 -14.92 -8.44 14.46
N PRO A 8 -14.16 -7.58 13.86
CA PRO A 8 -12.92 -7.13 14.45
C PRO A 8 -13.17 -6.41 15.73
N GLU A 9 -12.26 -6.54 16.65
CA GLU A 9 -12.38 -5.94 17.94
C GLU A 9 -11.90 -4.50 17.97
N GLY A 10 -11.57 -3.94 16.91
CA GLY A 10 -11.12 -2.56 16.85
C GLY A 10 -11.18 -2.07 15.44
N PRO A 11 -10.60 -0.93 15.15
CA PRO A 11 -10.63 -0.42 13.79
C PRO A 11 -9.88 -1.39 12.88
N PRO A 12 -10.29 -1.50 11.62
CA PRO A 12 -9.58 -2.34 10.67
C PRO A 12 -8.17 -1.81 10.45
N SER A 13 -7.27 -2.68 10.08
CA SER A 13 -5.90 -2.28 9.76
C SER A 13 -5.90 -1.32 8.58
N PRO A 14 -5.01 -0.33 8.61
CA PRO A 14 -4.86 0.55 7.46
C PRO A 14 -4.48 -0.26 6.23
N ARG A 15 -4.94 0.16 5.08
CA ARG A 15 -4.64 -0.51 3.83
C ARG A 15 -3.95 0.46 2.88
N LEU A 16 -2.78 0.08 2.42
CA LEU A 16 -2.07 0.83 1.40
C LEU A 16 -2.22 0.09 0.08
N ARG A 17 -2.30 0.83 -1.01
CA ARG A 17 -2.45 0.21 -2.33
C ARG A 17 -1.23 0.53 -3.17
N LEU A 18 -0.66 -0.50 -3.75
CA LEU A 18 0.51 -0.37 -4.60
C LEU A 18 0.11 -0.66 -6.03
N TYR A 19 0.12 0.36 -6.86
CA TYR A 19 -0.12 0.19 -8.30
C TYR A 19 1.19 -0.21 -8.95
N SER A 20 1.18 -1.33 -9.62
CA SER A 20 2.38 -1.91 -10.20
C SER A 20 2.08 -2.52 -11.56
N ARG A 21 3.09 -3.10 -12.20
CA ARG A 21 2.90 -3.87 -13.41
C ARG A 21 3.95 -4.97 -13.46
N ASP A 22 3.69 -5.98 -14.29
CA ASP A 22 4.62 -7.09 -14.46
C ASP A 22 5.93 -6.59 -15.06
N TYR A 23 7.00 -7.29 -14.78
CA TYR A 23 8.34 -6.95 -15.28
C TYR A 23 8.84 -5.58 -14.84
N CYS A 24 8.41 -5.15 -13.68
CA CYS A 24 8.81 -3.86 -13.14
C CYS A 24 9.71 -4.07 -11.93
N HIS A 25 11.01 -3.86 -12.10
CA HIS A 25 11.96 -4.02 -11.01
C HIS A 25 11.66 -3.08 -9.85
N LEU A 26 11.36 -1.83 -10.14
CA LEU A 26 11.07 -0.86 -9.09
C LEU A 26 9.81 -1.22 -8.33
N CYS A 27 8.85 -1.85 -8.99
CA CYS A 27 7.63 -2.30 -8.34
C CYS A 27 7.92 -3.42 -7.34
N HIS A 28 8.75 -4.37 -7.75
CA HIS A 28 9.15 -5.45 -6.86
C HIS A 28 9.97 -4.92 -5.69
N ASP A 29 10.86 -3.97 -5.95
CA ASP A 29 11.67 -3.37 -4.91
C ASP A 29 10.82 -2.62 -3.90
N MET A 30 9.83 -1.89 -4.37
CA MET A 30 8.95 -1.16 -3.45
C MET A 30 8.12 -2.12 -2.60
N LEU A 31 7.62 -3.20 -3.18
CA LEU A 31 6.86 -4.18 -2.41
C LEU A 31 7.75 -4.82 -1.34
N ALA A 32 8.96 -5.19 -1.69
CA ALA A 32 9.89 -5.77 -0.72
C ALA A 32 10.21 -4.78 0.40
N ALA A 33 10.39 -3.50 0.05
CA ALA A 33 10.67 -2.46 1.05
C ALA A 33 9.46 -2.24 1.96
N LEU A 34 8.24 -2.30 1.42
CA LEU A 34 7.03 -2.18 2.22
C LEU A 34 6.89 -3.35 3.19
N GLU A 35 7.19 -4.56 2.72
CA GLU A 35 7.11 -5.74 3.57
C GLU A 35 8.14 -5.67 4.70
N ALA A 36 9.33 -5.16 4.40
CA ALA A 36 10.35 -4.97 5.41
C ALA A 36 9.93 -3.90 6.43
N LEU A 37 9.34 -2.82 5.95
CA LEU A 37 8.85 -1.75 6.82
C LEU A 37 7.75 -2.27 7.74
N ARG A 38 6.85 -3.09 7.22
CA ARG A 38 5.76 -3.65 8.00
C ARG A 38 6.28 -4.52 9.14
N GLY A 39 7.44 -5.12 8.95
CA GLY A 39 8.03 -5.97 9.98
C GLY A 39 8.78 -5.22 11.08
N GLU A 40 8.92 -3.91 10.96
CA GLU A 40 9.65 -3.14 11.97
C GLU A 40 8.84 -3.01 13.26
N PRO A 41 9.49 -3.14 14.42
CA PRO A 41 8.75 -3.16 15.70
C PRO A 41 7.95 -1.90 15.99
N CYS A 42 8.40 -0.76 15.51
CA CYS A 42 7.74 0.51 15.80
C CYS A 42 6.72 0.91 14.76
N VAL A 43 6.49 0.08 13.78
CA VAL A 43 5.55 0.39 12.71
C VAL A 43 4.27 -0.40 12.92
N ALA A 44 3.14 0.30 12.95
CA ALA A 44 1.84 -0.35 13.08
C ALA A 44 1.58 -1.21 11.85
N PHE A 45 0.91 -2.33 12.04
CA PHE A 45 0.59 -3.23 10.95
C PHE A 45 -0.29 -2.53 9.92
N PHE A 46 -0.08 -2.83 8.66
CA PHE A 46 -0.93 -2.36 7.58
C PHE A 46 -1.01 -3.45 6.50
N ASP A 47 -2.12 -3.45 5.76
CA ASP A 47 -2.28 -4.36 4.65
C ASP A 47 -1.76 -3.71 3.37
N ILE A 48 -1.26 -4.53 2.47
CA ILE A 48 -0.77 -4.07 1.17
C ILE A 48 -1.64 -4.71 0.09
N ASP A 49 -2.25 -3.86 -0.72
CA ASP A 49 -3.12 -4.30 -1.80
C ASP A 49 -2.38 -4.00 -3.11
N VAL A 50 -1.94 -5.03 -3.80
CA VAL A 50 -1.17 -4.84 -5.04
C VAL A 50 -2.13 -4.90 -6.23
N VAL A 51 -2.13 -3.84 -7.03
CA VAL A 51 -3.03 -3.72 -8.17
C VAL A 51 -2.21 -3.62 -9.45
N ASP A 52 -2.51 -4.49 -10.41
CA ASP A 52 -1.86 -4.47 -11.72
C ASP A 52 -2.53 -3.40 -12.58
N VAL A 53 -1.79 -2.36 -12.92
CA VAL A 53 -2.37 -1.27 -13.72
C VAL A 53 -2.77 -1.75 -15.12
N ASP A 54 -2.11 -2.77 -15.66
CA ASP A 54 -2.44 -3.26 -16.97
C ASP A 54 -3.79 -3.96 -17.04
N ALA A 55 -4.38 -4.25 -15.89
CA ALA A 55 -5.70 -4.88 -15.86
C ALA A 55 -6.83 -3.89 -16.14
N ASP A 56 -6.54 -2.58 -16.14
CA ASP A 56 -7.57 -1.56 -16.32
C ASP A 56 -7.00 -0.40 -17.13
N PRO A 57 -7.53 -0.13 -18.34
CA PRO A 57 -7.03 0.96 -19.17
C PRO A 57 -7.06 2.32 -18.50
N ALA A 58 -7.99 2.55 -17.59
CA ALA A 58 -8.05 3.82 -16.86
C ALA A 58 -6.86 3.97 -15.93
N LEU A 59 -6.40 2.86 -15.35
CA LEU A 59 -5.22 2.88 -14.49
C LEU A 59 -3.95 3.10 -15.31
N VAL A 60 -3.88 2.49 -16.49
CA VAL A 60 -2.75 2.71 -17.39
C VAL A 60 -2.67 4.18 -17.75
N ALA A 61 -3.81 4.78 -18.12
CA ALA A 61 -3.82 6.18 -18.48
C ALA A 61 -3.34 7.09 -17.35
N LYS A 62 -3.62 6.71 -16.12
CA LYS A 62 -3.27 7.52 -14.97
C LYS A 62 -1.86 7.30 -14.46
N TYR A 63 -1.39 6.04 -14.49
CA TYR A 63 -0.16 5.67 -13.80
C TYR A 63 0.95 5.09 -14.67
N ASP A 64 0.73 4.99 -15.97
CA ASP A 64 1.62 4.27 -16.89
C ASP A 64 3.11 4.50 -16.66
N GLU A 65 3.51 5.75 -16.57
CA GLU A 65 4.92 6.09 -16.42
C GLU A 65 5.33 6.33 -14.98
N LEU A 66 4.40 6.18 -14.05
CA LEU A 66 4.67 6.50 -12.66
C LEU A 66 4.86 5.29 -11.76
N VAL A 67 4.50 4.10 -12.25
CA VAL A 67 4.59 2.89 -11.41
C VAL A 67 6.02 2.62 -10.99
N PRO A 68 6.21 2.16 -9.77
CA PRO A 68 5.19 1.86 -8.77
C PRO A 68 4.66 3.13 -8.11
N VAL A 69 3.35 3.14 -7.83
CA VAL A 69 2.71 4.25 -7.13
C VAL A 69 2.06 3.69 -5.88
N LEU A 70 2.41 4.27 -4.74
CA LEU A 70 1.83 3.86 -3.47
C LEU A 70 0.84 4.92 -3.02
N VAL A 71 -0.38 4.49 -2.72
CA VAL A 71 -1.42 5.39 -2.23
C VAL A 71 -1.91 4.94 -0.86
N ASP A 72 -2.48 5.87 -0.11
CA ASP A 72 -3.03 5.59 1.20
C ASP A 72 -4.47 5.09 1.09
N GLY A 73 -5.12 4.90 2.23
CA GLY A 73 -6.48 4.38 2.26
C GLY A 73 -7.52 5.30 1.65
N GLU A 74 -7.20 6.57 1.49
CA GLU A 74 -8.09 7.54 0.84
C GLU A 74 -7.75 7.74 -0.63
N GLY A 75 -6.78 7.01 -1.15
CA GLY A 75 -6.39 7.12 -2.54
C GLY A 75 -5.39 8.23 -2.84
N ARG A 76 -4.81 8.84 -1.81
CA ARG A 76 -3.82 9.89 -2.03
C ARG A 76 -2.45 9.28 -2.20
N GLU A 77 -1.69 9.81 -3.14
CA GLU A 77 -0.35 9.28 -3.40
C GLU A 77 0.59 9.58 -2.24
N LEU A 78 1.29 8.55 -1.78
CA LEU A 78 2.34 8.71 -0.79
C LEU A 78 3.70 8.84 -1.46
N CYS A 79 3.95 8.07 -2.50
CA CYS A 79 5.21 8.12 -3.24
C CYS A 79 5.08 7.34 -4.54
N HIS A 80 6.07 7.52 -5.42
CA HIS A 80 6.16 6.71 -6.63
C HIS A 80 7.64 6.47 -6.96
N TYR A 81 7.93 5.49 -7.78
CA TYR A 81 9.25 5.00 -8.17
C TYR A 81 10.00 4.35 -6.99
N PHE A 82 10.16 5.06 -5.90
CA PHE A 82 10.89 4.56 -4.74
C PHE A 82 10.08 4.79 -3.48
N LEU A 83 10.23 3.89 -2.52
CA LEU A 83 9.50 4.00 -1.27
C LEU A 83 9.99 5.19 -0.47
N ASP A 84 9.05 6.02 -0.03
CA ASP A 84 9.33 7.07 0.93
C ASP A 84 8.83 6.58 2.29
N ALA A 85 9.69 5.90 3.01
CA ALA A 85 9.32 5.29 4.27
C ALA A 85 8.87 6.32 5.31
N ALA A 86 9.45 7.52 5.26
CA ALA A 86 9.06 8.58 6.20
C ALA A 86 7.60 8.97 6.00
N LYS A 87 7.15 9.07 4.74
CA LYS A 87 5.76 9.40 4.46
C LYS A 87 4.82 8.31 4.91
N VAL A 88 5.21 7.06 4.74
CA VAL A 88 4.38 5.94 5.19
C VAL A 88 4.28 5.95 6.71
N ARG A 89 5.40 6.15 7.41
CA ARG A 89 5.38 6.22 8.86
C ARG A 89 4.52 7.38 9.36
N GLU A 90 4.60 8.51 8.68
CA GLU A 90 3.82 9.69 9.04
C GLU A 90 2.32 9.42 8.87
N TYR A 91 1.95 8.80 7.76
CA TYR A 91 0.55 8.46 7.52
C TYR A 91 0.04 7.49 8.59
N LEU A 92 0.78 6.44 8.88
CA LEU A 92 0.37 5.46 9.87
C LEU A 92 0.29 6.07 11.26
N GLY A 93 1.22 6.95 11.59
CA GLY A 93 1.20 7.63 12.88
C GLY A 93 0.02 8.56 13.05
N ALA A 94 -0.42 9.18 11.96
CA ALA A 94 -1.57 10.08 12.00
C ALA A 94 -2.88 9.33 12.21
N LEU A 95 -2.91 8.04 11.90
CA LEU A 95 -4.11 7.23 12.09
C LEU A 95 -4.25 6.74 13.53
N GLY A 96 -3.14 6.63 14.19
CA GLY A 96 -3.11 6.11 15.55
C GLY A 96 -3.12 7.19 16.56
#